data_e98af11ea1c4f628742c42179b274afd
#
_entry.id   e98af11ea1c4f628742c42179b274afd
#
_cell.length_a   1.000
_cell.length_b   1.000
_cell.length_c   1.000
_cell.angle_alpha   90.00
_cell.angle_beta   90.00
_cell.angle_gamma   90.00
#
_symmetry.space_group_name_H-M   'P 1'
#
loop_
_entity.id
_entity.type
_entity.pdbx_description
1 polymer ?
#
loop_
_entity_poly.entity_id
_entity_poly.type
_entity_poly.pdbx_seq_one_letter_code
_entity_poly.pdbx_strand_id
1 'polypeptide(L)'
;MGSTKVICTASIEDKVPPFLRNTGTGWINAEYSMLPRSTHQRKVRESSRGKVDGRTQEIQRLIGRAIRSVVDLSKIGERTIWVDCDVIQADGGTRTASITGAFVAVVDAINKLHKSKA
;
A
#
# COMPACT_ATOMS: atom_id res chain seq x y z
N MET A 1 -11.79 10.48 -9.79
CA MET A 1 -11.19 11.31 -8.74
C MET A 1 -10.43 12.46 -9.36
N GLY A 2 -11.13 13.25 -10.18
CA GLY A 2 -10.55 14.34 -10.93
C GLY A 2 -9.45 13.84 -11.86
N SER A 3 -8.36 14.57 -11.93
CA SER A 3 -7.21 14.21 -12.76
C SER A 3 -6.12 13.46 -11.97
N THR A 4 -6.41 13.05 -10.74
CA THR A 4 -5.43 12.32 -9.91
C THR A 4 -5.18 10.93 -10.49
N LYS A 5 -3.91 10.56 -10.62
CA LYS A 5 -3.49 9.26 -11.11
C LYS A 5 -2.52 8.62 -10.13
N VAL A 6 -2.81 7.39 -9.73
CA VAL A 6 -2.01 6.62 -8.78
C VAL A 6 -1.77 5.24 -9.36
N ILE A 7 -0.55 4.74 -9.23
CA ILE A 7 -0.22 3.37 -9.55
C ILE A 7 -0.08 2.61 -8.23
N CYS A 8 -0.87 1.55 -8.07
CA CYS A 8 -0.80 0.71 -6.88
C CYS A 8 -0.40 -0.71 -7.27
N THR A 9 0.61 -1.22 -6.60
CA THR A 9 1.10 -2.58 -6.81
C THR A 9 1.14 -3.31 -5.48
N ALA A 10 0.99 -4.63 -5.52
CA ALA A 10 1.08 -5.46 -4.34
C ALA A 10 2.07 -6.59 -4.56
N SER A 11 2.91 -6.84 -3.56
CA SER A 11 3.84 -7.96 -3.57
C SER A 11 3.69 -8.76 -2.28
N ILE A 12 3.94 -10.08 -2.37
CA ILE A 12 3.76 -10.99 -1.25
C ILE A 12 5.11 -11.52 -0.79
N GLU A 13 5.33 -11.46 0.52
CA GLU A 13 6.55 -11.94 1.15
C GLU A 13 6.17 -13.06 2.13
N ASP A 14 6.91 -14.16 2.14
CA ASP A 14 6.59 -15.34 2.96
C ASP A 14 7.10 -15.22 4.39
N LYS A 15 6.97 -14.04 4.97
CA LYS A 15 7.31 -13.82 6.38
C LYS A 15 6.43 -12.74 6.96
N VAL A 16 6.31 -12.71 8.27
CA VAL A 16 5.51 -11.72 9.00
C VAL A 16 6.39 -10.99 10.02
N PRO A 17 5.95 -9.80 10.49
CA PRO A 17 6.65 -9.13 11.59
C PRO A 17 6.76 -10.05 12.81
N PRO A 18 7.77 -9.85 13.67
CA PRO A 18 7.98 -10.72 14.83
C PRO A 18 6.76 -10.93 15.73
N PHE A 19 5.91 -9.89 15.87
CA PHE A 19 4.73 -9.98 16.74
C PHE A 19 3.65 -10.94 16.21
N LEU A 20 3.75 -11.37 14.94
CA LEU A 20 2.80 -12.29 14.33
C LEU A 20 3.38 -13.68 14.07
N ARG A 21 4.63 -13.93 14.44
CA ARG A 21 5.22 -15.25 14.25
C ARG A 21 4.47 -16.31 15.05
N ASN A 22 4.22 -17.45 14.41
CA ASN A 22 3.51 -18.58 14.98
C ASN A 22 2.06 -18.31 15.36
N THR A 23 1.45 -17.26 14.78
CA THR A 23 0.02 -16.96 14.98
C THR A 23 -0.87 -17.47 13.86
N GLY A 24 -0.27 -17.82 12.71
CA GLY A 24 -1.01 -18.19 11.51
C GLY A 24 -1.69 -17.03 10.84
N THR A 25 -1.36 -15.80 11.22
CA THR A 25 -1.99 -14.57 10.73
C THR A 25 -1.02 -13.77 9.87
N GLY A 26 -1.52 -13.22 8.76
CA GLY A 26 -0.74 -12.38 7.88
C GLY A 26 -0.78 -10.91 8.26
N TRP A 27 -0.12 -10.12 7.44
CA TRP A 27 -0.04 -8.67 7.65
C TRP A 27 -0.08 -7.93 6.32
N ILE A 28 -0.47 -6.68 6.36
CA ILE A 28 -0.47 -5.80 5.19
C ILE A 28 0.22 -4.51 5.58
N ASN A 29 1.25 -4.14 4.82
CA ASN A 29 1.93 -2.86 4.96
C ASN A 29 1.70 -2.03 3.69
N ALA A 30 1.55 -0.73 3.86
CA ALA A 30 1.36 0.20 2.74
C ALA A 30 2.45 1.25 2.74
N GLU A 31 2.96 1.55 1.56
CA GLU A 31 3.85 2.67 1.34
C GLU A 31 3.20 3.62 0.34
N TYR A 32 3.42 4.90 0.54
CA TYR A 32 2.83 5.96 -0.28
C TYR A 32 3.93 6.94 -0.66
N SER A 33 3.97 7.28 -1.93
CA SER A 33 4.95 8.23 -2.43
C SER A 33 4.33 9.09 -3.53
N MET A 34 4.70 10.37 -3.54
CA MET A 34 4.38 11.26 -4.65
C MET A 34 5.63 11.39 -5.52
N LEU A 35 5.52 11.05 -6.80
CA LEU A 35 6.64 11.25 -7.71
C LEU A 35 6.95 12.75 -7.83
N PRO A 36 8.21 13.13 -8.05
CA PRO A 36 8.60 14.55 -8.06
C PRO A 36 7.77 15.43 -8.99
N ARG A 37 7.33 14.91 -10.12
CA ARG A 37 6.53 15.67 -11.11
C ARG A 37 5.04 15.40 -11.00
N SER A 38 4.55 14.82 -9.88
CA SER A 38 3.11 14.60 -9.68
C SER A 38 2.34 15.91 -9.50
N THR A 39 3.02 16.99 -9.14
CA THR A 39 2.45 18.33 -8.96
C THR A 39 3.02 19.29 -9.99
N HIS A 40 2.40 20.47 -10.13
CA HIS A 40 2.87 21.50 -11.08
C HIS A 40 4.30 21.93 -10.79
N GLN A 41 4.67 21.99 -9.51
CA GLN A 41 6.06 22.22 -9.12
C GLN A 41 6.68 20.90 -8.73
N ARG A 42 7.91 20.65 -9.20
CA ARG A 42 8.62 19.42 -8.88
C ARG A 42 8.88 19.34 -7.37
N LYS A 43 8.54 18.21 -6.77
CA LYS A 43 8.88 17.90 -5.39
C LYS A 43 10.17 17.11 -5.32
N VAL A 44 10.94 17.31 -4.24
CA VAL A 44 12.11 16.48 -3.98
C VAL A 44 11.64 15.13 -3.45
N ARG A 45 12.24 14.04 -3.93
CA ARG A 45 11.91 12.71 -3.42
C ARG A 45 12.29 12.63 -1.94
N GLU A 46 11.41 12.02 -1.14
CA GLU A 46 11.64 11.89 0.30
C GLU A 46 12.89 11.06 0.60
N SER A 47 13.17 10.02 -0.20
CA SER A 47 14.40 9.24 -0.06
C SER A 47 15.64 10.10 -0.23
N SER A 48 15.58 11.14 -1.05
CA SER A 48 16.70 12.07 -1.25
C SER A 48 16.87 13.04 -0.07
N ARG A 49 15.80 13.23 0.70
CA ARG A 49 15.87 14.07 1.92
C ARG A 49 16.27 13.28 3.15
N GLY A 50 16.40 11.97 3.04
CA GLY A 50 16.84 11.11 4.12
C GLY A 50 15.76 10.73 5.15
N LYS A 51 14.54 11.19 4.99
CA LYS A 51 13.43 10.83 5.90
C LYS A 51 12.08 11.01 5.22
N VAL A 52 11.10 10.23 5.70
CA VAL A 52 9.72 10.31 5.26
C VAL A 52 9.03 11.37 6.11
N ASP A 53 8.27 12.30 5.50
CA ASP A 53 7.59 13.35 6.26
C ASP A 53 6.34 12.83 6.98
N GLY A 54 5.81 13.63 7.93
CA GLY A 54 4.68 13.23 8.76
C GLY A 54 3.40 12.98 7.98
N ARG A 55 3.17 13.76 6.91
CA ARG A 55 1.98 13.58 6.08
C ARG A 55 2.02 12.26 5.36
N THR A 56 3.15 11.90 4.79
CA THR A 56 3.33 10.61 4.11
C THR A 56 3.13 9.45 5.08
N GLN A 57 3.70 9.54 6.28
CA GLN A 57 3.50 8.52 7.31
C GLN A 57 2.04 8.37 7.69
N GLU A 58 1.32 9.48 7.84
CA GLU A 58 -0.11 9.47 8.16
C GLU A 58 -0.91 8.76 7.08
N ILE A 59 -0.63 9.08 5.80
CA ILE A 59 -1.33 8.47 4.67
C ILE A 59 -1.02 6.97 4.59
N GLN A 60 0.22 6.57 4.79
CA GLN A 60 0.60 5.15 4.81
C GLN A 60 -0.17 4.38 5.88
N ARG A 61 -0.28 4.94 7.08
CA ARG A 61 -1.04 4.31 8.16
C ARG A 61 -2.53 4.23 7.83
N LEU A 62 -3.07 5.28 7.21
CA LEU A 62 -4.46 5.32 6.82
C LEU A 62 -4.78 4.23 5.80
N ILE A 63 -3.95 4.10 4.75
CA ILE A 63 -4.13 3.08 3.72
C ILE A 63 -4.03 1.69 4.34
N GLY A 64 -2.98 1.42 5.10
CA GLY A 64 -2.78 0.13 5.74
C GLY A 64 -3.92 -0.25 6.65
N ARG A 65 -4.38 0.68 7.48
CA ARG A 65 -5.48 0.45 8.41
C ARG A 65 -6.78 0.17 7.67
N ALA A 66 -7.07 0.95 6.63
CA ALA A 66 -8.29 0.77 5.84
C ALA A 66 -8.33 -0.61 5.18
N ILE A 67 -7.23 -1.03 4.57
CA ILE A 67 -7.17 -2.34 3.92
C ILE A 67 -7.24 -3.48 4.94
N ARG A 68 -6.50 -3.38 6.04
CA ARG A 68 -6.52 -4.40 7.09
C ARG A 68 -7.91 -4.58 7.72
N SER A 69 -8.73 -3.54 7.73
CA SER A 69 -10.07 -3.61 8.31
C SER A 69 -11.05 -4.42 7.47
N VAL A 70 -10.79 -4.62 6.19
CA VAL A 70 -11.70 -5.32 5.27
C VAL A 70 -11.14 -6.65 4.76
N VAL A 71 -9.93 -7.02 5.14
CA VAL A 71 -9.30 -8.28 4.73
C VAL A 71 -9.17 -9.20 5.93
N ASP A 72 -9.54 -10.46 5.76
CA ASP A 72 -9.33 -11.47 6.80
C ASP A 72 -7.86 -11.92 6.75
N LEU A 73 -7.06 -11.36 7.65
CA LEU A 73 -5.61 -11.60 7.69
C LEU A 73 -5.26 -13.06 7.99
N SER A 74 -6.15 -13.79 8.68
CA SER A 74 -5.90 -15.20 8.98
C SER A 74 -5.91 -16.06 7.71
N LYS A 75 -6.61 -15.62 6.67
CA LYS A 75 -6.69 -16.37 5.41
C LYS A 75 -5.46 -16.17 4.51
N ILE A 76 -4.62 -15.21 4.83
CA ILE A 76 -3.37 -14.96 4.11
C ILE A 76 -2.30 -15.96 4.58
N GLY A 77 -2.42 -16.47 5.81
CA GLY A 77 -1.37 -17.24 6.47
C GLY A 77 -0.24 -16.31 6.89
N GLU A 78 0.89 -16.85 7.33
CA GLU A 78 2.01 -16.04 7.79
C GLU A 78 2.78 -15.44 6.60
N ARG A 79 2.15 -14.47 5.96
CA ARG A 79 2.70 -13.72 4.83
C ARG A 79 2.43 -12.24 5.02
N THR A 80 3.29 -11.43 4.42
CA THR A 80 3.08 -9.97 4.38
C THR A 80 2.78 -9.55 2.96
N ILE A 81 1.72 -8.77 2.78
CA ILE A 81 1.43 -8.13 1.50
C ILE A 81 1.92 -6.69 1.60
N TRP A 82 2.85 -6.32 0.74
CA TRP A 82 3.35 -4.96 0.62
C TRP A 82 2.58 -4.26 -0.48
N VAL A 83 1.97 -3.13 -0.16
CA VAL A 83 1.23 -2.32 -1.13
C VAL A 83 1.99 -1.03 -1.33
N ASP A 84 2.36 -0.76 -2.57
CA ASP A 84 3.06 0.46 -2.95
C ASP A 84 2.12 1.34 -3.75
N CYS A 85 1.89 2.57 -3.28
CA CYS A 85 1.04 3.55 -3.94
C CYS A 85 1.89 4.73 -4.39
N ASP A 86 2.07 4.84 -5.70
CA ASP A 86 2.86 5.91 -6.30
C ASP A 86 1.95 6.90 -7.03
N VAL A 87 1.90 8.14 -6.53
CA VAL A 87 1.12 9.20 -7.16
C VAL A 87 1.91 9.79 -8.31
N ILE A 88 1.42 9.64 -9.53
CA ILE A 88 2.06 10.18 -10.73
C ILE A 88 1.48 11.52 -11.14
N GLN A 89 0.25 11.79 -10.75
CA GLN A 89 -0.40 13.08 -10.98
C GLN A 89 -1.36 13.37 -9.82
N ALA A 90 -1.12 14.46 -9.10
CA ALA A 90 -1.94 14.84 -7.95
C ALA A 90 -2.88 15.99 -8.32
N ASP A 91 -4.18 15.77 -8.14
CA ASP A 91 -5.23 16.76 -8.41
C ASP A 91 -6.39 16.53 -7.43
N GLY A 92 -6.10 16.58 -6.13
CA GLY A 92 -7.06 16.29 -5.08
C GLY A 92 -7.42 14.80 -4.99
N GLY A 93 -7.87 14.35 -3.85
CA GLY A 93 -8.33 12.98 -3.65
C GLY A 93 -7.24 11.90 -3.72
N THR A 94 -5.98 12.26 -3.49
CA THR A 94 -4.88 11.27 -3.54
C THR A 94 -5.04 10.18 -2.49
N ARG A 95 -5.54 10.52 -1.30
CA ARG A 95 -5.81 9.52 -0.25
C ARG A 95 -6.85 8.51 -0.69
N THR A 96 -7.98 8.99 -1.22
CA THR A 96 -9.08 8.13 -1.68
C THR A 96 -8.65 7.26 -2.86
N ALA A 97 -7.96 7.86 -3.84
CA ALA A 97 -7.47 7.14 -5.01
C ALA A 97 -6.47 6.05 -4.58
N SER A 98 -5.59 6.34 -3.63
CA SER A 98 -4.60 5.39 -3.13
C SER A 98 -5.27 4.23 -2.38
N ILE A 99 -6.27 4.52 -1.55
CA ILE A 99 -6.99 3.46 -0.82
C ILE A 99 -7.73 2.55 -1.81
N THR A 100 -8.42 3.14 -2.79
CA THR A 100 -9.16 2.38 -3.79
C THR A 100 -8.21 1.50 -4.61
N GLY A 101 -7.12 2.07 -5.11
CA GLY A 101 -6.13 1.33 -5.90
C GLY A 101 -5.44 0.25 -5.08
N ALA A 102 -5.11 0.54 -3.82
CA ALA A 102 -4.50 -0.43 -2.92
C ALA A 102 -5.43 -1.61 -2.68
N PHE A 103 -6.72 -1.35 -2.46
CA PHE A 103 -7.71 -2.42 -2.27
C PHE A 103 -7.76 -3.35 -3.48
N VAL A 104 -7.84 -2.78 -4.68
CA VAL A 104 -7.86 -3.58 -5.91
C VAL A 104 -6.58 -4.42 -6.05
N ALA A 105 -5.42 -3.82 -5.79
CA ALA A 105 -4.15 -4.53 -5.88
C ALA A 105 -4.06 -5.69 -4.87
N VAL A 106 -4.54 -5.47 -3.64
CA VAL A 106 -4.54 -6.51 -2.60
C VAL A 106 -5.48 -7.65 -2.97
N VAL A 107 -6.69 -7.35 -3.44
CA VAL A 107 -7.65 -8.37 -3.86
C VAL A 107 -7.06 -9.21 -4.98
N ASP A 108 -6.42 -8.57 -5.96
CA ASP A 108 -5.78 -9.28 -7.08
C ASP A 108 -4.64 -10.19 -6.58
N ALA A 109 -3.82 -9.70 -5.66
CA ALA A 109 -2.73 -10.48 -5.08
C ALA A 109 -3.24 -11.70 -4.31
N ILE A 110 -4.30 -11.52 -3.52
CA ILE A 110 -4.91 -12.63 -2.77
C ILE A 110 -5.49 -13.67 -3.72
N ASN A 111 -6.16 -13.23 -4.77
CA ASN A 111 -6.72 -14.14 -5.77
C ASN A 111 -5.64 -14.97 -6.47
N LYS A 112 -4.51 -14.34 -6.81
CA LYS A 112 -3.38 -15.04 -7.41
C LYS A 112 -2.77 -16.06 -6.44
N LEU A 113 -2.67 -15.69 -5.17
CA LEU A 113 -2.17 -16.60 -4.14
C LEU A 113 -3.06 -17.83 -4.01
N HIS A 114 -4.37 -17.66 -4.01
CA HIS A 114 -5.31 -18.78 -3.93
C HIS A 114 -5.23 -19.69 -5.15
N LYS A 115 -5.07 -19.12 -6.34
CA LYS A 115 -4.91 -19.91 -7.57
C LYS A 115 -3.64 -20.76 -7.56
N SER A 116 -2.55 -20.22 -7.04
CA SER A 116 -1.27 -20.94 -7.00
C SER A 116 -1.29 -22.09 -6.00
N LYS A 117 -2.23 -22.09 -5.05
CA LYS A 117 -2.40 -23.17 -4.08
C LYS A 117 -3.37 -24.26 -4.54
N ALA A 118 -4.12 -23.99 -5.57
CA ALA A 118 -5.13 -24.94 -6.08
C ALA A 118 -4.54 -26.12 -6.86
#